data_c0dae127dde21d577f9ae9d21601243f
#
_entry.id   c0dae127dde21d577f9ae9d21601243f
#
_cell.length_a   1.000
_cell.length_b   1.000
_cell.length_c   1.000
_cell.angle_alpha   90.00
_cell.angle_beta   90.00
_cell.angle_gamma   90.00
#
_symmetry.space_group_name_H-M   'P 1'
#
loop_
_entity.id
_entity.type
_entity.pdbx_description
1 polymer ?
#
loop_
_entity_poly.entity_id
_entity_poly.type
_entity_poly.pdbx_seq_one_letter_code
_entity_poly.pdbx_strand_id
1 'polypeptide(L)' 'MLVQYKGLLHLDGKASKVLNYESDAKTTQFGDHYWFTAPTFETSDPNLKWVEDSFFITDGRFVVDDSGHSVEYEIYRVIN' A
#
# COMPACT_ATOMS: atom_id res chain seq x y z
N MET A 1 -0.90 -18.42 -0.68
CA MET A 1 -1.92 -17.39 -0.41
C MET A 1 -2.04 -16.49 -1.62
N LEU A 2 -3.24 -16.20 -2.06
CA LEU A 2 -3.49 -15.25 -3.12
C LEU A 2 -3.93 -13.93 -2.49
N VAL A 3 -3.33 -12.83 -2.94
CA VAL A 3 -3.69 -11.48 -2.49
C VAL A 3 -4.13 -10.68 -3.71
N GLN A 4 -5.32 -10.13 -3.63
CA GLN A 4 -5.83 -9.18 -4.62
C GLN A 4 -6.13 -7.87 -3.91
N TYR A 5 -5.84 -6.76 -4.55
CA TYR A 5 -6.14 -5.46 -3.96
C TYR A 5 -6.61 -4.49 -5.04
N LYS A 6 -7.46 -3.59 -4.60
CA LYS A 6 -8.01 -2.52 -5.41
C LYS A 6 -7.91 -1.25 -4.60
N GLY A 7 -7.54 -0.17 -5.22
CA GLY A 7 -7.35 1.05 -4.48
C GLY A 7 -7.30 2.29 -5.36
N LEU A 8 -7.00 3.40 -4.72
CA LEU A 8 -6.97 4.71 -5.32
C LEU A 8 -5.76 5.46 -4.81
N LEU A 9 -4.97 5.99 -5.73
CA LEU A 9 -3.89 6.92 -5.44
C LEU A 9 -4.16 8.22 -6.18
N HIS A 10 -4.30 9.31 -5.44
CA HIS A 10 -4.33 10.64 -6.05
C HIS A 10 -2.90 11.08 -6.34
N LEU A 11 -2.61 11.39 -7.61
CA LEU A 11 -1.29 11.87 -7.99
C LEU A 11 -1.11 13.32 -7.52
N ASP A 12 -0.21 13.50 -6.59
CA ASP A 12 0.25 14.81 -6.13
C ASP A 12 1.68 15.06 -6.62
N GLY A 13 2.26 16.21 -6.27
CA GLY A 13 3.60 16.57 -6.71
C GLY A 13 4.67 15.60 -6.22
N LYS A 14 4.56 15.09 -5.00
CA LYS A 14 5.52 14.14 -4.44
C LYS A 14 5.42 12.78 -5.12
N ALA A 15 4.20 12.28 -5.30
CA ALA A 15 3.98 11.01 -5.98
C ALA A 15 4.46 11.05 -7.42
N SER A 16 4.17 12.13 -8.14
CA SER A 16 4.59 12.29 -9.53
C SER A 16 6.11 12.27 -9.68
N LYS A 17 6.84 12.87 -8.78
CA LYS A 17 8.30 12.84 -8.80
C LYS A 17 8.86 11.44 -8.67
N VAL A 18 8.32 10.64 -7.75
CA VAL A 18 8.74 9.25 -7.56
C VAL A 18 8.41 8.41 -8.79
N LEU A 19 7.18 8.52 -9.30
CA LEU A 19 6.73 7.73 -10.44
C LEU A 19 7.46 8.07 -11.72
N ASN A 20 7.91 9.31 -11.87
CA ASN A 20 8.69 9.77 -13.02
C ASN A 20 10.20 9.63 -12.83
N TYR A 21 10.64 9.03 -11.73
CA TYR A 21 12.07 8.84 -11.39
C TYR A 21 12.89 10.14 -11.43
N GLU A 22 12.29 11.23 -10.97
CA GLU A 22 12.99 12.51 -10.92
C GLU A 22 14.11 12.49 -9.88
N SER A 23 15.19 13.19 -10.16
CA SER A 23 16.40 13.14 -9.30
C SER A 23 16.19 13.74 -7.90
N ASP A 24 15.17 14.57 -7.73
CA ASP A 24 14.83 15.17 -6.45
C ASP A 24 13.67 14.43 -5.74
N ALA A 25 13.27 13.26 -6.24
CA ALA A 25 12.27 12.44 -5.58
C ALA A 25 12.79 11.96 -4.22
N LYS A 26 11.90 11.94 -3.23
CA LYS A 26 12.23 11.56 -1.84
C LYS A 26 11.22 10.59 -1.29
N THR A 27 11.63 9.83 -0.28
CA THR A 27 10.72 9.03 0.54
C THR A 27 9.61 9.91 1.09
N THR A 28 8.38 9.44 0.99
CA THR A 28 7.21 10.13 1.53
C THR A 28 6.78 9.49 2.84
N GLN A 29 5.89 10.16 3.57
CA GLN A 29 5.37 9.66 4.83
C GLN A 29 3.94 9.17 4.64
N PHE A 30 3.50 8.26 5.51
CA PHE A 30 2.10 7.88 5.55
C PHE A 30 1.27 9.14 5.86
N GLY A 31 0.18 9.32 5.09
CA GLY A 31 -0.64 10.51 5.18
C GLY A 31 -0.26 11.63 4.20
N ASP A 32 0.91 11.56 3.56
CA ASP A 32 1.30 12.53 2.54
C ASP A 32 0.45 12.44 1.28
N HIS A 33 -0.13 11.26 1.02
CA HIS A 33 -0.92 10.98 -0.18
C HIS A 33 -2.31 10.53 0.21
N TYR A 34 -3.30 10.86 -0.62
CA TYR A 34 -4.55 10.13 -0.61
C TYR A 34 -4.32 8.82 -1.35
N TRP A 35 -3.97 7.78 -0.61
CA TRP A 35 -3.58 6.49 -1.19
C TRP A 35 -4.05 5.36 -0.29
N PHE A 36 -5.14 4.73 -0.69
CA PHE A 36 -5.74 3.64 0.07
C PHE A 36 -6.03 2.45 -0.84
N THR A 37 -5.86 1.25 -0.30
CA THR A 37 -6.27 0.03 -0.96
C THR A 37 -7.12 -0.80 -0.01
N ALA A 38 -7.91 -1.69 -0.59
CA ALA A 38 -8.70 -2.69 0.15
C ALA A 38 -8.26 -4.07 -0.35
N PRO A 39 -7.30 -4.72 0.32
CA PRO A 39 -6.84 -6.03 -0.11
C PRO A 39 -7.82 -7.12 0.29
N THR A 40 -7.91 -8.16 -0.55
CA THR A 40 -8.61 -9.40 -0.23
C THR A 40 -7.62 -10.55 -0.30
N PHE A 41 -7.83 -11.55 0.54
CA PHE A 41 -6.90 -12.67 0.67
C PHE A 41 -7.64 -13.98 0.45
N GLU A 42 -6.96 -14.93 -0.22
CA GLU A 42 -7.41 -16.31 -0.34
C GLU A 42 -6.29 -17.22 0.13
N THR A 43 -6.61 -18.17 0.97
CA THR A 43 -5.65 -19.12 1.49
C THR A 43 -6.29 -20.49 1.68
N SER A 44 -5.50 -21.55 1.44
CA SER A 44 -5.89 -22.93 1.76
C SER A 44 -5.48 -23.34 3.17
N ASP A 45 -4.76 -22.47 3.90
CA ASP A 45 -4.32 -22.77 5.27
C ASP A 45 -5.44 -22.48 6.25
N PRO A 46 -5.98 -23.48 6.97
CA PRO A 46 -7.08 -23.28 7.90
C PRO A 46 -6.71 -22.36 9.07
N ASN A 47 -5.43 -22.22 9.40
CA ASN A 47 -4.98 -21.32 10.46
C ASN A 47 -5.03 -19.85 10.04
N LEU A 48 -5.13 -19.58 8.74
CA LEU A 48 -5.22 -18.23 8.19
C LEU A 48 -6.60 -17.90 7.65
N LYS A 49 -7.59 -18.75 7.91
CA LYS A 49 -8.95 -18.54 7.40
C LYS A 49 -9.54 -17.21 7.86
N TRP A 50 -9.19 -16.76 9.05
CA TRP A 50 -9.66 -15.48 9.58
C TRP A 50 -9.27 -14.29 8.69
N VAL A 51 -8.18 -14.42 7.91
CA VAL A 51 -7.74 -13.36 7.00
C VAL A 51 -8.73 -13.18 5.84
N GLU A 52 -9.27 -14.31 5.33
CA GLU A 52 -10.29 -14.24 4.28
C GLU A 52 -11.59 -13.60 4.78
N ASP A 53 -11.93 -13.83 6.04
CA ASP A 53 -13.17 -13.40 6.65
C ASP A 53 -13.09 -11.98 7.25
N SER A 54 -11.95 -11.33 7.09
CA SER A 54 -11.72 -9.98 7.63
C SER A 54 -11.67 -8.96 6.49
N PHE A 55 -12.03 -7.72 6.83
CA PHE A 55 -11.89 -6.60 5.93
C PHE A 55 -10.66 -5.77 6.32
N PHE A 56 -9.83 -5.44 5.35
CA PHE A 56 -8.61 -4.68 5.55
C PHE A 56 -8.60 -3.42 4.69
N ILE A 57 -7.99 -2.37 5.22
CA ILE A 57 -7.69 -1.15 4.47
C ILE A 57 -6.18 -0.90 4.64
N THR A 58 -5.54 -0.48 3.57
CA THR A 58 -4.13 -0.05 3.64
C THR A 58 -4.00 1.41 3.27
N ASP A 59 -3.01 2.08 3.81
CA ASP A 59 -2.49 3.30 3.22
C ASP A 59 -1.05 3.06 2.75
N GLY A 60 -0.55 3.93 1.87
CA GLY A 60 0.72 3.71 1.23
C GLY A 60 1.63 4.93 1.27
N ARG A 61 2.92 4.64 1.14
CA ARG A 61 3.94 5.66 0.91
C ARG A 61 5.00 5.14 -0.05
N PHE A 62 5.76 6.05 -0.59
CA PHE A 62 6.91 5.71 -1.42
C PHE A 62 8.18 5.74 -0.59
N VAL A 63 9.05 4.76 -0.84
CA VAL A 63 10.38 4.71 -0.24
C VAL A 63 11.39 4.86 -1.37
N VAL A 64 12.24 5.88 -1.26
CA VAL A 64 13.29 6.18 -2.23
C VAL A 64 14.62 6.04 -1.52
N ASP A 65 15.45 5.10 -1.97
CA ASP A 65 16.76 4.83 -1.40
C ASP A 65 17.76 4.45 -2.49
N ASP A 66 18.98 4.10 -2.09
CA ASP A 66 20.05 3.76 -3.02
C ASP A 66 19.76 2.50 -3.84
N SER A 67 18.90 1.62 -3.36
CA SER A 67 18.50 0.40 -4.09
C SER A 67 17.37 0.62 -5.07
N GLY A 68 16.74 1.78 -5.06
CA GLY A 68 15.67 2.14 -5.99
C GLY A 68 14.42 2.69 -5.31
N HIS A 69 13.30 2.55 -6.00
CA HIS A 69 12.00 3.01 -5.54
C HIS A 69 11.15 1.82 -5.15
N SER A 70 10.51 1.90 -4.01
CA SER A 70 9.61 0.87 -3.51
C SER A 70 8.38 1.49 -2.86
N VAL A 71 7.42 0.64 -2.52
CA VAL A 71 6.17 1.03 -1.89
C VAL A 71 6.08 0.31 -0.56
N GLU A 72 5.63 1.02 0.45
CA GLU A 72 5.37 0.47 1.77
C GLU A 72 3.93 0.75 2.17
N TYR A 73 3.24 -0.25 2.69
CA TYR A 73 1.86 -0.13 3.13
C TYR A 73 1.75 -0.36 4.63
N GLU A 74 0.89 0.42 5.29
CA GLU A 74 0.34 0.08 6.59
C GLU A 74 -1.02 -0.60 6.38
N ILE A 75 -1.23 -1.75 7.04
CA ILE A 75 -2.42 -2.56 6.88
C ILE A 75 -3.23 -2.50 8.17
N TYR A 76 -4.49 -2.13 8.06
CA TYR A 76 -5.42 -2.04 9.19
C TYR A 76 -6.55 -3.02 8.99
N ARG A 77 -6.81 -3.84 10.02
CA ARG A 77 -8.00 -4.68 10.05
C ARG A 77 -9.18 -3.87 10.57
N VAL A 78 -10.29 -3.93 9.84
CA VAL A 78 -11.52 -3.28 10.28
C VAL A 78 -12.20 -4.18 11.31
N ILE A 79 -12.46 -3.67 12.49
CA ILE A 79 -13.14 -4.38 13.58
C ILE A 79 -14.30 -3.53 14.09
N ASN A 80 -15.30 -4.22 14.61
CA ASN A 80 -16.44 -3.57 15.24
C ASN A 80 -16.20 -3.36 16.73
#